data_be4be442a9b25067c51e308ff3873eb5
#
_entry.id   be4be442a9b25067c51e308ff3873eb5
#
_cell.length_a   1.000
_cell.length_b   1.000
_cell.length_c   1.000
_cell.angle_alpha   90.00
_cell.angle_beta   90.00
_cell.angle_gamma   90.00
#
_symmetry.space_group_name_H-M   'P 1'
#
loop_
_entity.id
_entity.type
_entity.pdbx_description
1 polymer ?
#
loop_
_entity_poly.entity_id
_entity_poly.type
_entity_poly.pdbx_seq_one_letter_code
_entity_poly.pdbx_strand_id
1 'polypeptide(L)'
;MSDGTDNQAQAREARTMGNGALNGAVVAVAGAGGPAGRAALLRLAEAGAVVVGADNDPQRLAEAVDAARYAHGGATVVGETVDLLDLDSTRDWAGRIEKEFGRVDGLVHLVGGWRGSETFTKTNLDDWDLLELLLIRTVQHTTLAFHEALQRSDRGRYVLISAAGASRPTAGNAAYSAAKAAAEAWTLAMADYFRKAGAGQEPTSAAAILVVKALVHDAMRAERPNAKFAGFTDVRDLAEAVAGVWEKPAAEVNGKRLWLTEKP
;
A
#
# COMPACT_ATOMS: atom_id res chain seq x y z
N MET A 1 15.71 23.71 -42.02
CA MET A 1 16.41 23.17 -40.83
C MET A 1 15.44 23.11 -39.66
N SER A 2 14.46 22.19 -39.66
CA SER A 2 13.46 22.04 -38.58
C SER A 2 13.12 20.57 -38.24
N ASP A 3 13.87 19.58 -38.75
CA ASP A 3 13.56 18.16 -38.56
C ASP A 3 14.23 17.50 -37.33
N GLY A 4 15.13 18.21 -36.63
CA GLY A 4 15.88 17.61 -35.51
C GLY A 4 15.20 17.69 -34.15
N THR A 5 14.31 18.67 -33.95
CA THR A 5 13.64 18.93 -32.66
C THR A 5 12.39 18.06 -32.46
N ASP A 6 11.65 17.78 -33.53
CA ASP A 6 10.46 16.91 -33.47
C ASP A 6 10.82 15.45 -33.22
N ASN A 7 11.93 14.97 -33.77
CA ASN A 7 12.40 13.60 -33.60
C ASN A 7 12.92 13.34 -32.14
N GLN A 8 13.50 14.36 -31.51
CA GLN A 8 13.91 14.27 -30.10
C GLN A 8 12.72 14.36 -29.13
N ALA A 9 11.70 15.14 -29.46
CA ALA A 9 10.46 15.20 -28.68
C ALA A 9 9.67 13.90 -28.81
N GLN A 10 9.52 13.34 -30.01
CA GLN A 10 8.86 12.04 -30.23
C GLN A 10 9.65 10.88 -29.62
N ALA A 11 10.98 10.91 -29.64
CA ALA A 11 11.81 9.90 -28.97
C ALA A 11 11.75 10.03 -27.43
N ARG A 12 11.52 11.23 -26.92
CA ARG A 12 11.31 11.49 -25.48
C ARG A 12 9.91 11.05 -25.05
N GLU A 13 8.86 11.30 -25.85
CA GLU A 13 7.51 10.81 -25.64
C GLU A 13 7.41 9.28 -25.76
N ALA A 14 8.08 8.68 -26.75
CA ALA A 14 8.14 7.22 -26.90
C ALA A 14 8.92 6.53 -25.76
N ARG A 15 9.94 7.19 -25.19
CA ARG A 15 10.61 6.73 -23.95
C ARG A 15 9.70 6.88 -22.72
N THR A 16 8.84 7.89 -22.69
CA THR A 16 7.88 8.10 -21.58
C THR A 16 6.72 7.12 -21.65
N MET A 17 6.33 6.66 -22.85
CA MET A 17 5.30 5.63 -23.05
C MET A 17 5.80 4.20 -22.84
N GLY A 18 7.12 3.97 -22.84
CA GLY A 18 7.72 2.64 -22.63
C GLY A 18 8.19 2.37 -21.19
N ASN A 19 8.31 3.41 -20.36
CA ASN A 19 8.74 3.31 -18.97
C ASN A 19 7.59 3.77 -18.08
N GLY A 20 6.75 2.83 -17.63
CA GLY A 20 5.70 3.11 -16.64
C GLY A 20 6.23 3.83 -15.40
N ALA A 21 5.38 4.57 -14.71
CA ALA A 21 5.74 5.40 -13.54
C ALA A 21 6.45 4.60 -12.41
N LEU A 22 6.32 3.28 -12.41
CA LEU A 22 6.94 2.35 -11.45
C LEU A 22 8.25 1.73 -11.95
N ASN A 23 8.64 1.91 -13.22
CA ASN A 23 9.86 1.30 -13.72
C ASN A 23 11.10 1.80 -12.96
N GLY A 24 11.84 0.86 -12.36
CA GLY A 24 13.00 1.15 -11.51
C GLY A 24 12.64 1.83 -10.17
N ALA A 25 11.36 1.95 -9.81
CA ALA A 25 10.96 2.40 -8.48
C ALA A 25 11.26 1.32 -7.44
N VAL A 26 11.67 1.71 -6.25
CA VAL A 26 11.86 0.81 -5.09
C VAL A 26 10.64 0.92 -4.18
N VAL A 27 9.87 -0.16 -4.08
CA VAL A 27 8.60 -0.18 -3.34
C VAL A 27 8.63 -1.22 -2.24
N ALA A 28 8.49 -0.78 -1.01
CA ALA A 28 8.30 -1.62 0.17
C ALA A 28 6.83 -2.02 0.32
N VAL A 29 6.55 -3.29 0.64
CA VAL A 29 5.21 -3.82 0.85
C VAL A 29 5.12 -4.47 2.22
N ALA A 30 4.43 -3.84 3.16
CA ALA A 30 4.14 -4.36 4.49
C ALA A 30 2.91 -5.28 4.46
N GLY A 31 3.01 -6.51 4.97
CA GLY A 31 1.96 -7.52 4.89
C GLY A 31 1.98 -8.29 3.56
N ALA A 32 3.17 -8.53 3.02
CA ALA A 32 3.39 -9.11 1.70
C ALA A 32 2.92 -10.57 1.56
N GLY A 33 2.92 -11.35 2.63
CA GLY A 33 2.47 -12.75 2.64
C GLY A 33 0.95 -12.93 2.58
N GLY A 34 0.17 -11.89 2.88
CA GLY A 34 -1.29 -11.93 2.80
C GLY A 34 -1.81 -11.90 1.35
N PRO A 35 -3.12 -12.21 1.14
CA PRO A 35 -3.69 -12.25 -0.21
C PRO A 35 -3.53 -10.94 -1.00
N ALA A 36 -3.76 -9.80 -0.34
CA ALA A 36 -3.56 -8.47 -0.95
C ALA A 36 -2.08 -8.18 -1.20
N GLY A 37 -1.19 -8.57 -0.26
CA GLY A 37 0.26 -8.43 -0.41
C GLY A 37 0.79 -9.22 -1.61
N ARG A 38 0.38 -10.48 -1.73
CA ARG A 38 0.73 -11.34 -2.87
C ARG A 38 0.33 -10.73 -4.21
N ALA A 39 -0.90 -10.18 -4.31
CA ALA A 39 -1.38 -9.50 -5.50
C ALA A 39 -0.57 -8.21 -5.78
N ALA A 40 -0.22 -7.45 -4.74
CA ALA A 40 0.59 -6.24 -4.87
C ALA A 40 2.03 -6.55 -5.33
N LEU A 41 2.69 -7.59 -4.77
CA LEU A 41 4.02 -8.01 -5.22
C LEU A 41 4.02 -8.33 -6.73
N LEU A 42 3.05 -9.13 -7.19
CA LEU A 42 2.89 -9.50 -8.60
C LEU A 42 2.73 -8.26 -9.47
N ARG A 43 1.79 -7.37 -9.15
CA ARG A 43 1.46 -6.23 -9.99
C ARG A 43 2.55 -5.16 -10.03
N LEU A 44 3.21 -4.91 -8.90
CA LEU A 44 4.32 -3.96 -8.83
C LEU A 44 5.55 -4.47 -9.58
N ALA A 45 5.85 -5.78 -9.46
CA ALA A 45 6.92 -6.42 -10.23
C ALA A 45 6.66 -6.38 -11.73
N GLU A 46 5.42 -6.64 -12.17
CA GLU A 46 4.98 -6.50 -13.57
C GLU A 46 5.18 -5.07 -14.09
N ALA A 47 4.95 -4.06 -13.25
CA ALA A 47 5.15 -2.66 -13.59
C ALA A 47 6.63 -2.22 -13.62
N GLY A 48 7.58 -3.14 -13.36
CA GLY A 48 9.02 -2.89 -13.40
C GLY A 48 9.60 -2.31 -12.13
N ALA A 49 8.89 -2.36 -11.00
CA ALA A 49 9.43 -1.95 -9.72
C ALA A 49 10.39 -3.02 -9.14
N VAL A 50 11.37 -2.56 -8.36
CA VAL A 50 12.06 -3.37 -7.35
C VAL A 50 11.12 -3.46 -6.16
N VAL A 51 10.72 -4.66 -5.75
CA VAL A 51 9.73 -4.85 -4.69
C VAL A 51 10.35 -5.56 -3.49
N VAL A 52 10.24 -4.94 -2.31
CA VAL A 52 10.74 -5.51 -1.05
C VAL A 52 9.55 -5.77 -0.12
N GLY A 53 9.15 -7.03 -0.03
CA GLY A 53 8.04 -7.45 0.81
C GLY A 53 8.47 -7.76 2.23
N ALA A 54 7.67 -7.34 3.23
CA ALA A 54 7.82 -7.75 4.63
C ALA A 54 6.56 -8.45 5.15
N ASP A 55 6.75 -9.50 5.92
CA ASP A 55 5.71 -10.18 6.69
C ASP A 55 6.31 -10.79 7.94
N ASN A 56 5.51 -11.09 8.95
CA ASN A 56 5.95 -11.82 10.14
C ASN A 56 5.88 -13.35 9.99
N ASP A 57 5.26 -13.85 8.92
CA ASP A 57 5.18 -15.26 8.57
C ASP A 57 6.16 -15.56 7.41
N PRO A 58 7.32 -16.17 7.70
CA PRO A 58 8.35 -16.41 6.69
C PRO A 58 7.91 -17.36 5.58
N GLN A 59 7.04 -18.32 5.86
CA GLN A 59 6.57 -19.29 4.86
C GLN A 59 5.63 -18.60 3.85
N ARG A 60 4.62 -17.87 4.33
CA ARG A 60 3.70 -17.13 3.45
C ARG A 60 4.42 -16.08 2.63
N LEU A 61 5.41 -15.43 3.23
CA LEU A 61 6.24 -14.45 2.54
C LEU A 61 7.05 -15.09 1.41
N ALA A 62 7.75 -16.20 1.68
CA ALA A 62 8.52 -16.93 0.68
C ALA A 62 7.65 -17.36 -0.51
N GLU A 63 6.47 -17.95 -0.24
CA GLU A 63 5.52 -18.35 -1.29
C GLU A 63 5.07 -17.16 -2.15
N ALA A 64 4.83 -15.99 -1.54
CA ALA A 64 4.41 -14.79 -2.25
C ALA A 64 5.53 -14.24 -3.15
N VAL A 65 6.75 -14.18 -2.64
CA VAL A 65 7.95 -13.73 -3.36
C VAL A 65 8.28 -14.66 -4.53
N ASP A 66 8.27 -15.98 -4.30
CA ASP A 66 8.57 -16.97 -5.33
C ASP A 66 7.52 -16.94 -6.45
N ALA A 67 6.24 -16.76 -6.11
CA ALA A 67 5.19 -16.61 -7.11
C ALA A 67 5.41 -15.35 -7.98
N ALA A 68 5.80 -14.24 -7.39
CA ALA A 68 6.07 -13.01 -8.13
C ALA A 68 7.32 -13.12 -9.03
N ARG A 69 8.39 -13.73 -8.54
CA ARG A 69 9.62 -14.03 -9.31
C ARG A 69 9.34 -14.98 -10.48
N TYR A 70 8.52 -16.01 -10.23
CA TYR A 70 8.15 -16.97 -11.27
C TYR A 70 7.32 -16.32 -12.40
N ALA A 71 6.35 -15.49 -12.02
CA ALA A 71 5.50 -14.79 -12.99
C ALA A 71 6.27 -13.77 -13.84
N HIS A 72 7.30 -13.14 -13.28
CA HIS A 72 8.07 -12.06 -13.91
C HIS A 72 9.57 -12.33 -13.78
N GLY A 73 10.11 -13.25 -14.60
CA GLY A 73 11.45 -13.83 -14.50
C GLY A 73 12.65 -12.87 -14.58
N GLY A 74 12.42 -11.57 -14.74
CA GLY A 74 13.47 -10.52 -14.70
C GLY A 74 13.26 -9.51 -13.56
N ALA A 75 12.18 -9.67 -12.77
CA ALA A 75 11.84 -8.71 -11.71
C ALA A 75 12.69 -8.94 -10.45
N THR A 76 13.09 -7.86 -9.81
CA THR A 76 13.72 -7.89 -8.49
C THR A 76 12.63 -7.87 -7.42
N VAL A 77 12.39 -9.02 -6.80
CA VAL A 77 11.45 -9.16 -5.67
C VAL A 77 12.19 -9.79 -4.51
N VAL A 78 12.21 -9.13 -3.36
CA VAL A 78 12.91 -9.56 -2.15
C VAL A 78 11.90 -9.71 -1.01
N GLY A 79 12.08 -10.71 -0.15
CA GLY A 79 11.27 -10.90 1.07
C GLY A 79 12.12 -10.81 2.31
N GLU A 80 11.67 -10.07 3.31
CA GLU A 80 12.31 -9.98 4.63
C GLU A 80 11.29 -10.28 5.73
N THR A 81 11.63 -11.18 6.66
CA THR A 81 10.81 -11.40 7.85
C THR A 81 11.03 -10.27 8.82
N VAL A 82 9.97 -9.48 9.08
CA VAL A 82 10.04 -8.28 9.92
C VAL A 82 8.87 -8.26 10.89
N ASP A 83 9.16 -8.05 12.16
CA ASP A 83 8.14 -7.72 13.15
C ASP A 83 7.84 -6.21 13.09
N LEU A 84 6.72 -5.85 12.46
CA LEU A 84 6.28 -4.45 12.35
C LEU A 84 5.69 -3.89 13.65
N LEU A 85 5.55 -4.72 14.70
CA LEU A 85 5.23 -4.26 16.05
C LEU A 85 6.46 -3.83 16.85
N ASP A 86 7.64 -4.08 16.32
CA ASP A 86 8.92 -3.54 16.81
C ASP A 86 9.37 -2.39 15.90
N LEU A 87 9.46 -1.18 16.49
CA LEU A 87 9.83 0.02 15.74
C LEU A 87 11.28 -0.03 15.24
N ASP A 88 12.20 -0.58 16.02
CA ASP A 88 13.60 -0.66 15.64
C ASP A 88 13.81 -1.71 14.53
N SER A 89 13.16 -2.86 14.61
CA SER A 89 13.09 -3.84 13.51
C SER A 89 12.56 -3.22 12.22
N THR A 90 11.51 -2.37 12.32
CA THR A 90 10.90 -1.67 11.17
C THR A 90 11.86 -0.62 10.58
N ARG A 91 12.58 0.13 11.41
CA ARG A 91 13.62 1.10 10.99
C ARG A 91 14.80 0.41 10.32
N ASP A 92 15.25 -0.70 10.88
CA ASP A 92 16.32 -1.51 10.29
C ASP A 92 15.93 -2.02 8.90
N TRP A 93 14.67 -2.44 8.72
CA TRP A 93 14.14 -2.84 7.40
C TRP A 93 14.22 -1.68 6.40
N ALA A 94 13.72 -0.50 6.77
CA ALA A 94 13.81 0.69 5.91
C ALA A 94 15.27 1.05 5.56
N GLY A 95 16.16 1.01 6.55
CA GLY A 95 17.59 1.28 6.37
C GLY A 95 18.30 0.26 5.47
N ARG A 96 17.93 -1.03 5.54
CA ARG A 96 18.47 -2.06 4.63
C ARG A 96 18.08 -1.80 3.20
N ILE A 97 16.80 -1.45 2.95
CA ILE A 97 16.31 -1.12 1.60
C ILE A 97 17.07 0.09 1.05
N GLU A 98 17.20 1.17 1.82
CA GLU A 98 17.97 2.34 1.38
C GLU A 98 19.45 2.02 1.10
N LYS A 99 20.07 1.20 1.94
CA LYS A 99 21.47 0.79 1.76
C LYS A 99 21.67 -0.05 0.50
N GLU A 100 20.74 -0.96 0.21
CA GLU A 100 20.86 -1.89 -0.91
C GLU A 100 20.49 -1.25 -2.25
N PHE A 101 19.40 -0.47 -2.28
CA PHE A 101 18.87 0.07 -3.53
C PHE A 101 19.07 1.58 -3.69
N GLY A 102 19.60 2.28 -2.68
CA GLY A 102 19.91 3.71 -2.73
C GLY A 102 18.71 4.64 -2.61
N ARG A 103 17.47 4.10 -2.58
CA ARG A 103 16.22 4.89 -2.53
C ARG A 103 15.05 4.07 -2.03
N VAL A 104 13.98 4.74 -1.60
CA VAL A 104 12.65 4.17 -1.41
C VAL A 104 11.63 5.10 -2.05
N ASP A 105 10.86 4.58 -3.02
CA ASP A 105 9.86 5.34 -3.77
C ASP A 105 8.43 5.02 -3.33
N GLY A 106 8.26 3.93 -2.58
CA GLY A 106 6.95 3.51 -2.15
C GLY A 106 6.94 2.73 -0.85
N LEU A 107 5.87 2.92 -0.10
CA LEU A 107 5.47 2.05 1.01
C LEU A 107 3.99 1.73 0.86
N VAL A 108 3.68 0.48 0.58
CA VAL A 108 2.31 -0.04 0.51
C VAL A 108 2.01 -0.81 1.78
N HIS A 109 1.05 -0.31 2.58
CA HIS A 109 0.71 -0.90 3.87
C HIS A 109 -0.55 -1.77 3.74
N LEU A 110 -0.35 -3.08 3.74
CA LEU A 110 -1.39 -4.11 3.55
C LEU A 110 -1.59 -4.97 4.81
N VAL A 111 -0.89 -4.65 5.91
CA VAL A 111 -1.15 -5.32 7.19
C VAL A 111 -2.56 -5.02 7.63
N GLY A 112 -3.28 -6.06 8.05
CA GLY A 112 -4.62 -5.87 8.52
C GLY A 112 -5.25 -7.15 9.03
N GLY A 113 -6.49 -7.01 9.44
CA GLY A 113 -7.34 -8.06 9.92
C GLY A 113 -8.72 -7.49 10.16
N TRP A 114 -9.69 -8.34 10.35
CA TRP A 114 -11.05 -7.94 10.66
C TRP A 114 -11.54 -8.69 11.90
N ARG A 115 -12.18 -7.95 12.78
CA ARG A 115 -12.97 -8.47 13.90
C ARG A 115 -14.26 -7.67 13.96
N GLY A 116 -15.33 -8.33 14.28
CA GLY A 116 -16.64 -7.70 14.43
C GLY A 116 -17.50 -8.44 15.43
N SER A 117 -18.61 -7.85 15.81
CA SER A 117 -19.58 -8.37 16.77
C SER A 117 -20.98 -8.42 16.18
N GLU A 118 -21.89 -9.15 16.79
CA GLU A 118 -23.31 -9.18 16.39
C GLU A 118 -24.00 -7.84 16.63
N THR A 119 -23.68 -7.21 17.77
CA THR A 119 -24.29 -5.94 18.20
C THR A 119 -23.23 -5.08 18.88
N PHE A 120 -23.52 -3.79 19.04
CA PHE A 120 -22.62 -2.86 19.74
C PHE A 120 -22.28 -3.32 21.17
N THR A 121 -23.26 -3.81 21.91
CA THR A 121 -23.10 -4.26 23.30
C THR A 121 -22.33 -5.58 23.44
N LYS A 122 -22.13 -6.30 22.35
CA LYS A 122 -21.31 -7.53 22.30
C LYS A 122 -19.91 -7.29 21.72
N THR A 123 -19.50 -6.03 21.59
CA THR A 123 -18.13 -5.70 21.18
C THR A 123 -17.15 -6.24 22.20
N ASN A 124 -16.20 -7.08 21.74
CA ASN A 124 -15.13 -7.60 22.58
C ASN A 124 -13.94 -6.63 22.56
N LEU A 125 -13.47 -6.22 23.73
CA LEU A 125 -12.31 -5.31 23.84
C LEU A 125 -10.98 -6.02 23.57
N ASP A 126 -10.88 -7.34 23.75
CA ASP A 126 -9.70 -8.08 23.31
C ASP A 126 -9.52 -8.02 21.78
N ASP A 127 -10.63 -7.98 21.03
CA ASP A 127 -10.59 -7.73 19.60
C ASP A 127 -10.10 -6.31 19.26
N TRP A 128 -10.42 -5.32 20.10
CA TRP A 128 -9.88 -3.97 19.96
C TRP A 128 -8.37 -3.96 20.13
N ASP A 129 -7.83 -4.61 21.17
CA ASP A 129 -6.38 -4.67 21.42
C ASP A 129 -5.64 -5.27 20.24
N LEU A 130 -6.17 -6.37 19.67
CA LEU A 130 -5.63 -6.96 18.44
C LEU A 130 -5.69 -5.99 17.25
N LEU A 131 -6.82 -5.32 17.04
CA LEU A 131 -7.00 -4.39 15.93
C LEU A 131 -6.14 -3.13 16.08
N GLU A 132 -5.93 -2.63 17.30
CA GLU A 132 -5.01 -1.53 17.57
C GLU A 132 -3.59 -1.91 17.12
N LEU A 133 -3.10 -3.06 17.52
CA LEU A 133 -1.77 -3.53 17.11
C LEU A 133 -1.67 -3.65 15.59
N LEU A 134 -2.61 -4.32 14.94
CA LEU A 134 -2.55 -4.60 13.50
C LEU A 134 -2.82 -3.39 12.62
N LEU A 135 -3.74 -2.50 13.00
CA LEU A 135 -4.26 -1.44 12.12
C LEU A 135 -3.74 -0.04 12.48
N ILE A 136 -3.23 0.15 13.69
CA ILE A 136 -2.73 1.45 14.15
C ILE A 136 -1.23 1.36 14.39
N ARG A 137 -0.76 0.46 15.26
CA ARG A 137 0.65 0.37 15.66
C ARG A 137 1.58 0.10 14.48
N THR A 138 1.25 -0.86 13.63
CA THR A 138 2.04 -1.17 12.43
C THR A 138 2.07 0.00 11.45
N VAL A 139 0.97 0.76 11.30
CA VAL A 139 0.92 1.98 10.48
C VAL A 139 1.83 3.05 11.06
N GLN A 140 1.80 3.26 12.38
CA GLN A 140 2.70 4.21 13.05
C GLN A 140 4.17 3.86 12.82
N HIS A 141 4.55 2.61 13.08
CA HIS A 141 5.93 2.17 12.94
C HIS A 141 6.44 2.27 11.50
N THR A 142 5.68 1.77 10.53
CA THR A 142 6.10 1.81 9.13
C THR A 142 6.18 3.24 8.61
N THR A 143 5.23 4.11 8.94
CA THR A 143 5.29 5.51 8.49
C THR A 143 6.44 6.28 9.14
N LEU A 144 6.71 6.07 10.44
CA LEU A 144 7.85 6.69 11.14
C LEU A 144 9.20 6.16 10.64
N ALA A 145 9.28 4.92 10.15
CA ALA A 145 10.51 4.36 9.60
C ALA A 145 10.80 4.86 8.18
N PHE A 146 9.77 5.08 7.37
CA PHE A 146 9.91 5.33 5.93
C PHE A 146 9.71 6.78 5.49
N HIS A 147 9.15 7.67 6.35
CA HIS A 147 8.71 9.02 5.92
C HIS A 147 9.83 9.86 5.29
N GLU A 148 11.04 9.83 5.85
CA GLU A 148 12.16 10.60 5.31
C GLU A 148 12.63 10.07 3.95
N ALA A 149 12.74 8.75 3.80
CA ALA A 149 13.12 8.14 2.53
C ALA A 149 12.09 8.45 1.43
N LEU A 150 10.81 8.35 1.75
CA LEU A 150 9.72 8.73 0.84
C LEU A 150 9.75 10.21 0.49
N GLN A 151 10.07 11.10 1.45
CA GLN A 151 10.17 12.53 1.21
C GLN A 151 11.34 12.90 0.29
N ARG A 152 12.46 12.18 0.37
CA ARG A 152 13.62 12.39 -0.51
C ARG A 152 13.38 11.90 -1.94
N SER A 153 12.39 11.05 -2.14
CA SER A 153 12.05 10.53 -3.47
C SER A 153 11.38 11.60 -4.34
N ASP A 154 11.70 11.62 -5.62
CA ASP A 154 11.03 12.45 -6.63
C ASP A 154 9.63 11.92 -7.03
N ARG A 155 9.23 10.75 -6.49
CA ARG A 155 7.96 10.07 -6.74
C ARG A 155 7.44 9.28 -5.53
N GLY A 156 7.74 9.74 -4.32
CA GLY A 156 7.41 9.04 -3.07
C GLY A 156 5.91 8.82 -2.87
N ARG A 157 5.49 7.60 -2.55
CA ARG A 157 4.09 7.26 -2.26
C ARG A 157 3.98 6.38 -1.04
N TYR A 158 3.16 6.81 -0.10
CA TYR A 158 2.61 5.96 0.95
C TYR A 158 1.17 5.60 0.60
N VAL A 159 0.83 4.32 0.64
CA VAL A 159 -0.52 3.83 0.34
C VAL A 159 -1.06 3.01 1.51
N LEU A 160 -2.12 3.51 2.14
CA LEU A 160 -2.88 2.81 3.18
C LEU A 160 -4.14 2.20 2.57
N ILE A 161 -4.45 0.96 2.96
CA ILE A 161 -5.75 0.36 2.67
C ILE A 161 -6.68 0.55 3.86
N SER A 162 -7.77 1.25 3.62
CA SER A 162 -8.82 1.51 4.61
C SER A 162 -10.16 0.90 4.18
N ALA A 163 -11.15 1.04 5.02
CA ALA A 163 -12.47 0.50 4.80
C ALA A 163 -13.55 1.60 4.82
N ALA A 164 -14.61 1.42 4.04
CA ALA A 164 -15.79 2.30 4.06
C ALA A 164 -16.37 2.49 5.45
N GLY A 165 -16.24 1.47 6.32
CA GLY A 165 -16.61 1.54 7.73
C GLY A 165 -15.90 2.60 8.56
N ALA A 166 -14.70 3.07 8.14
CA ALA A 166 -13.99 4.14 8.86
C ALA A 166 -14.78 5.45 8.90
N SER A 167 -15.51 5.77 7.83
CA SER A 167 -16.38 6.96 7.76
C SER A 167 -17.84 6.65 8.04
N ARG A 168 -18.27 5.39 7.98
CA ARG A 168 -19.66 4.96 8.23
C ARG A 168 -19.70 3.71 9.11
N PRO A 169 -19.36 3.85 10.41
CA PRO A 169 -19.36 2.72 11.34
C PRO A 169 -20.76 2.15 11.55
N THR A 170 -20.83 0.84 11.82
CA THR A 170 -22.06 0.14 12.20
C THR A 170 -21.90 -0.48 13.59
N ALA A 171 -23.01 -0.85 14.22
CA ALA A 171 -23.01 -1.44 15.54
C ALA A 171 -22.15 -2.72 15.67
N GLY A 172 -22.04 -3.49 14.58
CA GLY A 172 -21.27 -4.74 14.56
C GLY A 172 -19.79 -4.58 14.19
N ASN A 173 -19.33 -3.38 13.85
CA ASN A 173 -17.93 -3.15 13.47
C ASN A 173 -17.27 -1.99 14.22
N ALA A 174 -17.75 -1.65 15.42
CA ALA A 174 -17.32 -0.47 16.15
C ALA A 174 -15.78 -0.42 16.33
N ALA A 175 -15.18 -1.46 16.89
CA ALA A 175 -13.72 -1.54 17.11
C ALA A 175 -12.93 -1.43 15.79
N TYR A 176 -13.31 -2.21 14.79
CA TYR A 176 -12.65 -2.19 13.47
C TYR A 176 -12.73 -0.81 12.79
N SER A 177 -13.93 -0.20 12.80
CA SER A 177 -14.12 1.12 12.20
C SER A 177 -13.35 2.21 12.92
N ALA A 178 -13.31 2.17 14.25
CA ALA A 178 -12.53 3.11 15.06
C ALA A 178 -11.02 2.98 14.76
N ALA A 179 -10.50 1.75 14.69
CA ALA A 179 -9.09 1.51 14.34
C ALA A 179 -8.75 1.99 12.92
N LYS A 180 -9.61 1.73 11.93
CA LYS A 180 -9.43 2.24 10.57
C LYS A 180 -9.50 3.76 10.49
N ALA A 181 -10.41 4.40 11.22
CA ALA A 181 -10.50 5.86 11.29
C ALA A 181 -9.25 6.48 11.93
N ALA A 182 -8.70 5.86 12.99
CA ALA A 182 -7.44 6.29 13.59
C ALA A 182 -6.25 6.17 12.62
N ALA A 183 -6.13 5.07 11.88
CA ALA A 183 -5.11 4.88 10.85
C ALA A 183 -5.23 5.91 9.72
N GLU A 184 -6.45 6.26 9.28
CA GLU A 184 -6.67 7.32 8.31
C GLU A 184 -6.25 8.69 8.85
N ALA A 185 -6.61 9.03 10.09
CA ALA A 185 -6.20 10.29 10.72
C ALA A 185 -4.68 10.42 10.78
N TRP A 186 -3.97 9.35 11.16
CA TRP A 186 -2.51 9.29 11.15
C TRP A 186 -1.93 9.51 9.74
N THR A 187 -2.50 8.84 8.75
CA THR A 187 -2.08 8.99 7.33
C THR A 187 -2.30 10.41 6.81
N LEU A 188 -3.38 11.06 7.20
CA LEU A 188 -3.65 12.47 6.84
C LEU A 188 -2.64 13.43 7.48
N ALA A 189 -2.16 13.13 8.71
CA ALA A 189 -1.07 13.89 9.33
C ALA A 189 0.25 13.73 8.54
N MET A 190 0.55 12.52 8.04
CA MET A 190 1.69 12.28 7.15
C MET A 190 1.53 13.04 5.80
N ALA A 191 0.32 13.10 5.26
CA ALA A 191 0.04 13.87 4.05
C ALA A 191 0.27 15.38 4.25
N ASP A 192 -0.09 15.92 5.43
CA ASP A 192 0.21 17.31 5.81
C ASP A 192 1.72 17.55 5.93
N TYR A 193 2.46 16.59 6.50
CA TYR A 193 3.92 16.63 6.56
C TYR A 193 4.52 16.75 5.15
N PHE A 194 4.15 15.89 4.20
CA PHE A 194 4.66 15.97 2.83
C PHE A 194 4.32 17.29 2.14
N ARG A 195 3.10 17.79 2.34
CA ARG A 195 2.68 19.10 1.80
C ARG A 195 3.53 20.26 2.34
N LYS A 196 3.86 20.25 3.63
CA LYS A 196 4.68 21.29 4.28
C LYS A 196 6.15 21.20 3.89
N ALA A 197 6.68 19.99 3.73
CA ALA A 197 8.07 19.75 3.36
C ALA A 197 8.42 20.28 1.96
N GLY A 198 7.44 20.42 1.07
CA GLY A 198 7.60 21.03 -0.26
C GLY A 198 7.92 22.54 -0.24
N ALA A 199 7.90 23.19 0.94
CA ALA A 199 8.28 24.60 1.10
C ALA A 199 7.66 25.57 0.06
N GLY A 200 6.39 25.36 -0.29
CA GLY A 200 5.65 26.18 -1.27
C GLY A 200 5.75 25.69 -2.73
N GLN A 201 6.52 24.64 -2.99
CA GLN A 201 6.51 23.91 -4.27
C GLN A 201 5.49 22.76 -4.22
N GLU A 202 5.11 22.26 -5.39
CA GLU A 202 4.28 21.04 -5.44
C GLU A 202 5.01 19.86 -4.82
N PRO A 203 4.34 19.10 -3.92
CA PRO A 203 4.97 17.95 -3.28
C PRO A 203 5.29 16.86 -4.33
N THR A 204 6.48 16.28 -4.24
CA THR A 204 6.86 15.07 -5.00
C THR A 204 6.35 13.80 -4.35
N SER A 205 6.07 13.85 -3.05
CA SER A 205 5.63 12.73 -2.23
C SER A 205 4.16 12.87 -1.80
N ALA A 206 3.48 11.75 -1.66
CA ALA A 206 2.07 11.71 -1.27
C ALA A 206 1.74 10.53 -0.35
N ALA A 207 0.80 10.75 0.57
CA ALA A 207 0.14 9.71 1.34
C ALA A 207 -1.32 9.58 0.87
N ALA A 208 -1.66 8.42 0.29
CA ALA A 208 -2.97 8.12 -0.26
C ALA A 208 -3.68 7.03 0.54
N ILE A 209 -5.01 7.09 0.59
CA ILE A 209 -5.85 6.11 1.27
C ILE A 209 -6.76 5.46 0.23
N LEU A 210 -6.58 4.16 -0.02
CA LEU A 210 -7.50 3.37 -0.85
C LEU A 210 -8.60 2.80 0.03
N VAL A 211 -9.85 3.08 -0.32
CA VAL A 211 -11.01 2.69 0.49
C VAL A 211 -11.78 1.58 -0.19
N VAL A 212 -11.92 0.44 0.49
CA VAL A 212 -12.69 -0.72 0.06
C VAL A 212 -13.86 -0.98 1.01
N LYS A 213 -14.87 -1.73 0.58
CA LYS A 213 -15.88 -2.29 1.49
C LYS A 213 -15.31 -3.50 2.23
N ALA A 214 -14.76 -4.43 1.48
CA ALA A 214 -14.05 -5.62 1.91
C ALA A 214 -13.26 -6.16 0.71
N LEU A 215 -12.29 -7.04 0.97
CA LEU A 215 -11.51 -7.69 -0.08
C LEU A 215 -12.02 -9.11 -0.34
N VAL A 216 -11.87 -9.57 -1.59
CA VAL A 216 -12.12 -10.95 -1.98
C VAL A 216 -10.94 -11.48 -2.78
N HIS A 217 -10.63 -12.76 -2.57
CA HIS A 217 -9.56 -13.49 -3.26
C HIS A 217 -10.01 -14.91 -3.59
N ASP A 218 -9.21 -15.63 -4.40
CA ASP A 218 -9.62 -16.91 -4.96
C ASP A 218 -9.89 -17.99 -3.89
N ALA A 219 -9.11 -18.07 -2.82
CA ALA A 219 -9.36 -19.00 -1.73
C ALA A 219 -10.70 -18.72 -1.04
N MET A 220 -11.04 -17.47 -0.79
CA MET A 220 -12.35 -17.07 -0.25
C MET A 220 -13.50 -17.49 -1.18
N ARG A 221 -13.32 -17.37 -2.50
CA ARG A 221 -14.32 -17.82 -3.48
C ARG A 221 -14.47 -19.34 -3.47
N ALA A 222 -13.35 -20.07 -3.34
CA ALA A 222 -13.36 -21.53 -3.25
C ALA A 222 -14.04 -22.04 -1.97
N GLU A 223 -13.79 -21.38 -0.83
CA GLU A 223 -14.42 -21.70 0.46
C GLU A 223 -15.93 -21.40 0.49
N ARG A 224 -16.37 -20.38 -0.27
CA ARG A 224 -17.76 -19.89 -0.26
C ARG A 224 -18.30 -19.74 -1.68
N PRO A 225 -18.45 -20.86 -2.43
CA PRO A 225 -18.78 -20.82 -3.87
C PRO A 225 -20.14 -20.19 -4.19
N ASN A 226 -21.08 -20.21 -3.23
CA ASN A 226 -22.41 -19.60 -3.38
C ASN A 226 -22.49 -18.14 -2.92
N ALA A 227 -21.42 -17.56 -2.38
CA ALA A 227 -21.42 -16.18 -1.93
C ALA A 227 -21.25 -15.21 -3.11
N LYS A 228 -22.07 -14.17 -3.16
CA LYS A 228 -22.03 -13.19 -4.26
C LYS A 228 -20.93 -12.13 -4.12
N PHE A 229 -20.32 -11.97 -2.94
CA PHE A 229 -19.31 -10.95 -2.63
C PHE A 229 -19.66 -9.54 -3.12
N ALA A 230 -20.94 -9.16 -3.03
CA ALA A 230 -21.44 -7.91 -3.58
C ALA A 230 -20.73 -6.68 -2.97
N GLY A 231 -20.12 -5.87 -3.83
CA GLY A 231 -19.35 -4.68 -3.44
C GLY A 231 -17.97 -4.98 -2.83
N PHE A 232 -17.53 -6.23 -2.81
CA PHE A 232 -16.14 -6.56 -2.44
C PHE A 232 -15.20 -6.21 -3.58
N THR A 233 -14.03 -5.72 -3.26
CA THR A 233 -12.96 -5.45 -4.22
C THR A 233 -12.08 -6.70 -4.36
N ASP A 234 -11.84 -7.16 -5.58
CA ASP A 234 -10.86 -8.22 -5.83
C ASP A 234 -9.45 -7.73 -5.45
N VAL A 235 -8.62 -8.59 -4.88
CA VAL A 235 -7.25 -8.22 -4.51
C VAL A 235 -6.40 -7.82 -5.73
N ARG A 236 -6.73 -8.28 -6.92
CA ARG A 236 -6.10 -7.88 -8.19
C ARG A 236 -6.49 -6.45 -8.57
N ASP A 237 -7.77 -6.09 -8.43
CA ASP A 237 -8.24 -4.72 -8.69
C ASP A 237 -7.66 -3.74 -7.66
N LEU A 238 -7.49 -4.20 -6.40
CA LEU A 238 -6.75 -3.42 -5.40
C LEU A 238 -5.30 -3.20 -5.81
N ALA A 239 -4.60 -4.23 -6.29
CA ALA A 239 -3.21 -4.13 -6.73
C ALA A 239 -3.04 -3.18 -7.93
N GLU A 240 -3.98 -3.20 -8.88
CA GLU A 240 -4.05 -2.21 -9.97
C GLU A 240 -4.22 -0.78 -9.42
N ALA A 241 -5.14 -0.58 -8.49
CA ALA A 241 -5.36 0.72 -7.89
C ALA A 241 -4.12 1.22 -7.09
N VAL A 242 -3.41 0.30 -6.42
CA VAL A 242 -2.13 0.60 -5.76
C VAL A 242 -1.11 1.09 -6.78
N ALA A 243 -0.87 0.36 -7.87
CA ALA A 243 0.07 0.76 -8.92
C ALA A 243 -0.33 2.10 -9.56
N GLY A 244 -1.62 2.32 -9.82
CA GLY A 244 -2.18 3.55 -10.39
C GLY A 244 -1.99 4.81 -9.53
N VAL A 245 -1.57 4.69 -8.26
CA VAL A 245 -1.26 5.87 -7.43
C VAL A 245 -0.01 6.60 -7.95
N TRP A 246 0.94 5.90 -8.57
CA TRP A 246 2.14 6.50 -9.17
C TRP A 246 1.90 7.15 -10.53
N GLU A 247 0.80 6.84 -11.19
CA GLU A 247 0.41 7.45 -12.48
C GLU A 247 -0.14 8.87 -12.31
N LYS A 248 -0.44 9.27 -11.08
CA LYS A 248 -1.02 10.57 -10.75
C LYS A 248 0.01 11.50 -10.09
N PRO A 249 -0.06 12.81 -10.37
CA PRO A 249 0.71 13.80 -9.63
C PRO A 249 0.51 13.65 -8.12
N ALA A 250 1.57 13.87 -7.33
CA ALA A 250 1.48 13.75 -5.88
C ALA A 250 0.39 14.66 -5.29
N ALA A 251 0.26 15.88 -5.80
CA ALA A 251 -0.75 16.86 -5.35
C ALA A 251 -2.20 16.36 -5.51
N GLU A 252 -2.47 15.51 -6.52
CA GLU A 252 -3.81 14.98 -6.76
C GLU A 252 -4.20 13.86 -5.80
N VAL A 253 -3.22 13.11 -5.26
CA VAL A 253 -3.47 11.94 -4.42
C VAL A 253 -3.11 12.16 -2.95
N ASN A 254 -2.31 13.17 -2.63
CA ASN A 254 -1.89 13.45 -1.27
C ASN A 254 -3.07 13.81 -0.35
N GLY A 255 -3.26 13.06 0.71
CA GLY A 255 -4.36 13.21 1.66
C GLY A 255 -5.74 12.83 1.09
N LYS A 256 -5.80 12.12 -0.04
CA LYS A 256 -7.07 11.74 -0.66
C LYS A 256 -7.50 10.32 -0.28
N ARG A 257 -8.83 10.18 -0.10
CA ARG A 257 -9.51 8.89 -0.05
C ARG A 257 -9.94 8.52 -1.47
N LEU A 258 -9.31 7.51 -2.04
CA LEU A 258 -9.60 6.96 -3.36
C LEU A 258 -10.52 5.76 -3.19
N TRP A 259 -11.77 5.89 -3.59
CA TRP A 259 -12.80 4.89 -3.34
C TRP A 259 -12.80 3.82 -4.43
N LEU A 260 -12.61 2.56 -4.03
CA LEU A 260 -12.73 1.37 -4.87
C LEU A 260 -14.08 0.66 -4.65
N THR A 261 -14.98 1.30 -3.96
CA THR A 261 -16.36 0.89 -3.69
C THR A 261 -17.27 2.12 -3.78
N GLU A 262 -18.58 1.92 -3.72
CA GLU A 262 -19.52 3.05 -3.67
C GLU A 262 -19.20 3.95 -2.48
N LYS A 263 -19.13 5.25 -2.76
CA LYS A 263 -18.93 6.25 -1.74
C LYS A 263 -20.19 6.39 -0.89
N PRO A 264 -20.12 6.32 0.46
CA PRO A 264 -21.28 6.45 1.34
C PRO A 264 -21.95 7.81 1.30
#